data_19e192bf6970b1bea6858c2548aba59f
#
_entry.id   19e192bf6970b1bea6858c2548aba59f
#
_cell.length_a   1.000
_cell.length_b   1.000
_cell.length_c   1.000
_cell.angle_alpha   90.00
_cell.angle_beta   90.00
_cell.angle_gamma   90.00
#
_symmetry.space_group_name_H-M   'P 1'
#
loop_
_entity.id
_entity.type
_entity.pdbx_description
1 polymer ?
#
loop_
_entity_poly.entity_id
_entity_poly.type
_entity_poly.pdbx_seq_one_letter_code
_entity_poly.pdbx_strand_id
1 'polypeptide(L)'
;MGCQCTNKEEESNNELLRKEANIENEEYADNKFYGKKEENFGLENQNFDKQADFSGENNENYEEEQQEQELKQNNNDNDKINEEKNAKYSEYPEKMLLLINKIREDPVSYADIIEDSIQNIVEEQDKDDETKTRIIYKRKVKLALNRGELAFKEAADELRNMNSMPPLELKNDICIPLPEDEDEIKDSSYLREQVRILRENTNIDVFFKDLIKVPEVSALLMIVDDSGKNPGKKRKAVLNKDFKYIGISSKFIGKTFIAYFSFAK
;
A
#
# COMPACT_ATOMS: atom_id res chain seq x y z
N MET A 1 10.29 -46.78 -25.89
CA MET A 1 9.18 -46.65 -24.95
C MET A 1 9.45 -45.40 -24.12
N GLY A 2 8.84 -44.27 -24.49
CA GLY A 2 9.02 -42.99 -23.80
C GLY A 2 7.89 -42.78 -22.82
N CYS A 3 8.23 -42.56 -21.55
CA CYS A 3 7.26 -42.15 -20.53
C CYS A 3 6.95 -40.69 -20.69
N GLN A 4 5.72 -40.38 -21.11
CA GLN A 4 5.14 -39.06 -20.98
C GLN A 4 4.64 -38.92 -19.54
N CYS A 5 5.38 -38.19 -18.68
CA CYS A 5 4.86 -37.66 -17.42
C CYS A 5 4.24 -36.30 -17.73
N THR A 6 2.95 -36.25 -17.68
CA THR A 6 2.10 -35.13 -18.06
C THR A 6 1.98 -34.12 -16.93
N ASN A 7 2.11 -32.85 -17.31
CA ASN A 7 1.88 -31.58 -16.60
C ASN A 7 0.44 -31.44 -16.05
N LYS A 8 0.03 -32.23 -15.09
CA LYS A 8 -1.29 -32.07 -14.43
C LYS A 8 -1.29 -31.07 -13.27
N GLU A 9 -0.13 -30.78 -12.70
CA GLU A 9 -0.05 -29.81 -11.58
C GLU A 9 -0.02 -28.34 -12.04
N GLU A 10 0.53 -28.06 -13.23
CA GLU A 10 0.53 -26.69 -13.78
C GLU A 10 -0.86 -26.25 -14.28
N GLU A 11 -1.66 -27.17 -14.81
CA GLU A 11 -3.04 -26.85 -15.21
C GLU A 11 -3.94 -26.57 -14.00
N SER A 12 -3.73 -27.26 -12.88
CA SER A 12 -4.51 -27.06 -11.66
C SER A 12 -4.25 -25.68 -11.02
N ASN A 13 -3.00 -25.22 -11.01
CA ASN A 13 -2.65 -23.90 -10.47
C ASN A 13 -3.17 -22.75 -11.35
N ASN A 14 -3.15 -22.92 -12.66
CA ASN A 14 -3.70 -21.92 -13.58
C ASN A 14 -5.23 -21.85 -13.54
N GLU A 15 -5.91 -22.94 -13.22
CA GLU A 15 -7.37 -22.96 -13.06
C GLU A 15 -7.82 -22.34 -11.73
N LEU A 16 -7.06 -22.49 -10.65
CA LEU A 16 -7.28 -21.78 -9.38
C LEU A 16 -7.14 -20.27 -9.56
N LEU A 17 -6.09 -19.82 -10.24
CA LEU A 17 -5.88 -18.39 -10.55
C LEU A 17 -6.98 -17.80 -11.44
N ARG A 18 -7.60 -18.62 -12.31
CA ARG A 18 -8.74 -18.18 -13.15
C ARG A 18 -10.07 -18.15 -12.39
N LYS A 19 -10.27 -19.00 -11.38
CA LYS A 19 -11.49 -19.02 -10.55
C LYS A 19 -11.53 -17.88 -9.55
N GLU A 20 -10.38 -17.47 -8.99
CA GLU A 20 -10.30 -16.29 -8.12
C GLU A 20 -10.50 -14.97 -8.88
N ALA A 21 -10.27 -14.92 -10.18
CA ALA A 21 -10.48 -13.72 -11.01
C ALA A 21 -11.96 -13.36 -11.27
N ASN A 22 -12.91 -14.23 -10.92
CA ASN A 22 -14.35 -14.04 -11.19
C ASN A 22 -15.20 -13.66 -9.97
N ILE A 23 -14.61 -13.50 -8.80
CA ILE A 23 -15.33 -13.09 -7.59
C ILE A 23 -14.68 -11.79 -7.11
N GLU A 24 -15.24 -10.67 -7.43
CA GLU A 24 -15.11 -9.35 -6.80
C GLU A 24 -15.08 -8.20 -7.83
N ASN A 25 -16.23 -8.04 -8.47
CA ASN A 25 -16.58 -6.78 -9.15
C ASN A 25 -17.46 -5.93 -8.22
N GLU A 26 -16.97 -5.51 -7.06
CA GLU A 26 -17.64 -4.45 -6.28
C GLU A 26 -16.68 -3.82 -5.26
N GLU A 27 -16.65 -2.49 -5.29
CA GLU A 27 -15.96 -1.50 -4.46
C GLU A 27 -14.62 -0.95 -4.99
N TYR A 28 -14.75 -0.04 -5.97
CA TYR A 28 -13.70 0.93 -6.26
C TYR A 28 -13.72 2.06 -5.22
N ALA A 29 -12.86 1.98 -4.22
CA ALA A 29 -12.56 3.12 -3.37
C ALA A 29 -11.61 4.07 -4.14
N ASP A 30 -12.09 5.28 -4.43
CA ASP A 30 -11.29 6.38 -4.99
C ASP A 30 -10.22 6.81 -3.98
N ASN A 31 -9.01 6.26 -4.06
CA ASN A 31 -7.86 6.72 -3.29
C ASN A 31 -7.34 8.04 -3.88
N LYS A 32 -7.94 9.16 -3.46
CA LYS A 32 -7.42 10.52 -3.68
C LYS A 32 -6.21 10.78 -2.78
N PHE A 33 -5.04 10.26 -3.13
CA PHE A 33 -3.82 10.59 -2.39
C PHE A 33 -2.57 10.65 -3.28
N TYR A 34 -2.49 11.69 -4.12
CA TYR A 34 -1.20 12.23 -4.57
C TYR A 34 -1.37 13.69 -5.01
N GLY A 35 -0.75 14.59 -4.25
CA GLY A 35 -0.40 15.94 -4.71
C GLY A 35 -1.38 17.07 -4.40
N LYS A 36 -1.39 17.57 -3.16
CA LYS A 36 -1.68 18.99 -2.92
C LYS A 36 -0.39 19.71 -2.53
N LYS A 37 -0.04 20.71 -3.33
CA LYS A 37 0.92 21.75 -2.97
C LYS A 37 0.40 22.48 -1.73
N GLU A 38 1.31 22.73 -0.79
CA GLU A 38 1.07 23.65 0.32
C GLU A 38 0.82 25.05 -0.22
N GLU A 39 -0.42 25.49 -0.15
CA GLU A 39 -0.75 26.92 -0.25
C GLU A 39 -0.97 27.44 1.17
N ASN A 40 -0.09 28.38 1.53
CA ASN A 40 -0.19 29.17 2.77
C ASN A 40 -1.49 29.98 2.76
N PHE A 41 -2.39 29.65 3.67
CA PHE A 41 -3.49 30.56 4.03
C PHE A 41 -3.12 31.35 5.26
N GLY A 42 -2.92 32.66 5.03
CA GLY A 42 -2.78 33.66 6.07
C GLY A 42 -4.08 33.80 6.87
N LEU A 43 -3.97 33.72 8.18
CA LEU A 43 -5.04 34.01 9.11
C LEU A 43 -5.15 35.53 9.26
N GLU A 44 -6.17 36.13 8.70
CA GLU A 44 -6.65 37.48 9.10
C GLU A 44 -7.63 37.33 10.26
N ASN A 45 -7.20 37.88 11.41
CA ASN A 45 -8.05 38.10 12.58
C ASN A 45 -9.08 39.21 12.28
N GLN A 46 -10.35 38.89 12.34
CA GLN A 46 -11.40 39.89 12.50
C GLN A 46 -12.10 39.68 13.83
N ASN A 47 -11.84 40.66 14.74
CA ASN A 47 -12.58 40.89 15.96
C ASN A 47 -14.03 41.27 15.61
N PHE A 48 -15.00 40.59 16.20
CA PHE A 48 -16.35 41.06 16.36
C PHE A 48 -16.78 40.99 17.82
N ASP A 49 -16.71 42.14 18.51
CA ASP A 49 -17.46 42.44 19.72
C ASP A 49 -18.96 42.50 19.37
N LYS A 50 -19.75 41.64 19.99
CA LYS A 50 -21.17 41.95 20.29
C LYS A 50 -21.61 41.25 21.56
N GLN A 51 -21.78 42.04 22.61
CA GLN A 51 -22.62 41.71 23.75
C GLN A 51 -24.06 41.43 23.32
N ALA A 52 -24.60 40.32 23.76
CA ALA A 52 -26.04 40.14 23.95
C ALA A 52 -26.26 39.20 25.15
N ASP A 53 -26.82 39.81 26.20
CA ASP A 53 -27.46 39.10 27.32
C ASP A 53 -28.53 38.16 26.81
N PHE A 54 -28.42 36.88 27.17
CA PHE A 54 -29.58 35.99 27.13
C PHE A 54 -29.50 34.96 28.25
N SER A 55 -30.35 35.09 29.26
CA SER A 55 -30.68 34.10 30.27
C SER A 55 -31.39 32.93 29.62
N GLY A 56 -30.74 31.76 29.60
CA GLY A 56 -31.26 30.51 29.07
C GLY A 56 -30.49 29.31 29.58
N GLU A 57 -30.34 29.18 30.88
CA GLU A 57 -29.85 27.96 31.50
C GLU A 57 -30.89 26.88 31.36
N ASN A 58 -30.65 25.82 30.56
CA ASN A 58 -31.10 24.42 30.74
C ASN A 58 -31.18 23.55 29.48
N ASN A 59 -30.76 24.01 28.27
CA ASN A 59 -30.80 23.14 27.06
C ASN A 59 -29.45 22.66 26.55
N GLU A 60 -28.35 23.27 26.95
CA GLU A 60 -27.02 22.96 26.40
C GLU A 60 -26.52 21.57 26.82
N ASN A 61 -26.85 21.11 28.03
CA ASN A 61 -26.40 19.80 28.53
C ASN A 61 -27.01 18.58 27.77
N TYR A 62 -28.22 18.69 27.23
CA TYR A 62 -28.85 17.57 26.52
C TYR A 62 -28.32 17.41 25.09
N GLU A 63 -27.92 18.47 24.46
CA GLU A 63 -27.33 18.40 23.10
C GLU A 63 -25.88 17.88 23.13
N GLU A 64 -25.11 18.24 24.16
CA GLU A 64 -23.74 17.69 24.35
C GLU A 64 -23.75 16.19 24.66
N GLU A 65 -24.67 15.70 25.52
CA GLU A 65 -24.78 14.27 25.81
C GLU A 65 -25.21 13.44 24.57
N GLN A 66 -26.09 13.97 23.72
CA GLN A 66 -26.48 13.30 22.48
C GLN A 66 -25.33 13.25 21.47
N GLN A 67 -24.62 14.36 21.30
CA GLN A 67 -23.43 14.39 20.43
C GLN A 67 -22.33 13.45 20.90
N GLU A 68 -22.10 13.36 22.20
CA GLU A 68 -21.10 12.43 22.77
C GLU A 68 -21.52 10.95 22.61
N GLN A 69 -22.82 10.63 22.68
CA GLN A 69 -23.34 9.28 22.43
C GLN A 69 -23.26 8.90 20.96
N GLU A 70 -23.58 9.79 20.04
CA GLU A 70 -23.43 9.55 18.59
C GLU A 70 -21.96 9.38 18.18
N LEU A 71 -21.05 10.17 18.77
CA LEU A 71 -19.61 10.02 18.55
C LEU A 71 -19.08 8.67 19.07
N LYS A 72 -19.53 8.22 20.23
CA LYS A 72 -19.16 6.92 20.80
C LYS A 72 -19.70 5.75 19.97
N GLN A 73 -20.91 5.87 19.45
CA GLN A 73 -21.52 4.85 18.60
C GLN A 73 -20.83 4.75 17.24
N ASN A 74 -20.53 5.87 16.60
CA ASN A 74 -19.79 5.92 15.34
C ASN A 74 -18.37 5.35 15.48
N ASN A 75 -17.69 5.58 16.60
CA ASN A 75 -16.36 5.02 16.85
C ASN A 75 -16.43 3.49 17.01
N ASN A 76 -17.38 2.95 17.75
CA ASN A 76 -17.56 1.51 17.94
C ASN A 76 -17.86 0.78 16.61
N ASP A 77 -18.65 1.38 15.73
CA ASP A 77 -18.96 0.79 14.43
C ASP A 77 -17.73 0.80 13.50
N ASN A 78 -16.93 1.86 13.53
CA ASN A 78 -15.67 1.93 12.79
C ASN A 78 -14.64 0.91 13.28
N ASP A 79 -14.51 0.72 14.58
CA ASP A 79 -13.59 -0.26 15.16
C ASP A 79 -13.96 -1.68 14.74
N LYS A 80 -15.24 -2.04 14.79
CA LYS A 80 -15.72 -3.34 14.34
C LYS A 80 -15.47 -3.58 12.85
N ILE A 81 -15.72 -2.57 12.00
CA ILE A 81 -15.44 -2.64 10.56
C ILE A 81 -13.93 -2.84 10.31
N ASN A 82 -13.08 -2.19 11.09
CA ASN A 82 -11.63 -2.34 10.97
C ASN A 82 -11.17 -3.72 11.45
N GLU A 83 -11.74 -4.29 12.50
CA GLU A 83 -11.45 -5.65 12.96
C GLU A 83 -11.79 -6.69 11.88
N GLU A 84 -12.96 -6.60 11.24
CA GLU A 84 -13.36 -7.49 10.14
C GLU A 84 -12.42 -7.36 8.93
N LYS A 85 -12.05 -6.13 8.55
CA LYS A 85 -11.06 -5.89 7.49
C LYS A 85 -9.69 -6.45 7.87
N ASN A 86 -9.21 -6.20 9.08
CA ASN A 86 -7.92 -6.69 9.54
C ASN A 86 -7.87 -8.22 9.57
N ALA A 87 -8.96 -8.89 9.97
CA ALA A 87 -9.07 -10.35 9.88
C ALA A 87 -8.96 -10.85 8.44
N LYS A 88 -9.61 -10.19 7.48
CA LYS A 88 -9.54 -10.54 6.04
C LYS A 88 -8.13 -10.41 5.47
N TYR A 89 -7.34 -9.47 5.97
CA TYR A 89 -5.97 -9.19 5.48
C TYR A 89 -4.87 -9.66 6.43
N SER A 90 -5.18 -10.51 7.41
CA SER A 90 -4.19 -11.06 8.36
C SER A 90 -3.07 -11.86 7.68
N GLU A 91 -3.35 -12.47 6.53
CA GLU A 91 -2.38 -13.24 5.74
C GLU A 91 -1.56 -12.37 4.74
N TYR A 92 -1.75 -11.04 4.77
CA TYR A 92 -1.03 -10.17 3.83
C TYR A 92 0.50 -10.29 3.95
N PRO A 93 1.11 -10.32 5.16
CA PRO A 93 2.56 -10.45 5.29
C PRO A 93 3.11 -11.75 4.67
N GLU A 94 2.44 -12.88 4.91
CA GLU A 94 2.84 -14.19 4.38
C GLU A 94 2.70 -14.24 2.86
N LYS A 95 1.60 -13.71 2.32
CA LYS A 95 1.38 -13.62 0.87
C LYS A 95 2.43 -12.74 0.20
N MET A 96 2.76 -11.60 0.81
CA MET A 96 3.82 -10.72 0.30
C MET A 96 5.19 -11.38 0.34
N LEU A 97 5.54 -12.06 1.44
CA LEU A 97 6.79 -12.82 1.54
C LEU A 97 6.89 -13.86 0.42
N LEU A 98 5.82 -14.64 0.22
CA LEU A 98 5.77 -15.68 -0.83
C LEU A 98 5.98 -15.06 -2.23
N LEU A 99 5.31 -13.95 -2.55
CA LEU A 99 5.44 -13.28 -3.83
C LEU A 99 6.84 -12.71 -4.04
N ILE A 100 7.40 -12.04 -3.03
CA ILE A 100 8.75 -11.50 -3.07
C ILE A 100 9.77 -12.62 -3.29
N ASN A 101 9.61 -13.76 -2.61
CA ASN A 101 10.51 -14.89 -2.76
C ASN A 101 10.39 -15.57 -4.14
N LYS A 102 9.20 -15.65 -4.71
CA LYS A 102 9.03 -16.10 -6.11
C LYS A 102 9.77 -15.20 -7.11
N ILE A 103 9.69 -13.88 -6.92
CA ILE A 103 10.41 -12.91 -7.74
C ILE A 103 11.93 -13.10 -7.61
N ARG A 104 12.42 -13.34 -6.40
CA ARG A 104 13.85 -13.56 -6.12
C ARG A 104 14.36 -14.88 -6.68
N GLU A 105 13.53 -15.93 -6.63
CA GLU A 105 13.85 -17.26 -7.15
C GLU A 105 13.94 -17.26 -8.68
N ASP A 106 12.99 -16.62 -9.36
CA ASP A 106 12.95 -16.55 -10.83
C ASP A 106 12.59 -15.13 -11.32
N PRO A 107 13.57 -14.21 -11.28
CA PRO A 107 13.35 -12.84 -11.73
C PRO A 107 13.07 -12.77 -13.24
N VAL A 108 13.61 -13.67 -14.04
CA VAL A 108 13.43 -13.69 -15.51
C VAL A 108 11.96 -13.96 -15.86
N SER A 109 11.35 -15.01 -15.31
CA SER A 109 9.94 -15.29 -15.53
C SER A 109 9.03 -14.18 -14.99
N TYR A 110 9.44 -13.47 -13.94
CA TYR A 110 8.66 -12.36 -13.43
C TYR A 110 8.73 -11.11 -14.35
N ALA A 111 9.79 -10.96 -15.14
CA ALA A 111 9.86 -9.92 -16.15
C ALA A 111 8.73 -10.02 -17.17
N ASP A 112 8.36 -11.23 -17.57
CA ASP A 112 7.24 -11.47 -18.50
C ASP A 112 5.90 -11.06 -17.87
N ILE A 113 5.70 -11.32 -16.57
CA ILE A 113 4.52 -10.85 -15.81
C ILE A 113 4.43 -9.33 -15.78
N ILE A 114 5.57 -8.64 -15.65
CA ILE A 114 5.61 -7.17 -15.68
C ILE A 114 5.21 -6.66 -17.06
N GLU A 115 5.76 -7.24 -18.13
CA GLU A 115 5.42 -6.83 -19.50
C GLU A 115 3.94 -7.08 -19.82
N ASP A 116 3.40 -8.25 -19.47
CA ASP A 116 1.99 -8.56 -19.63
C ASP A 116 1.09 -7.59 -18.86
N SER A 117 1.62 -6.99 -17.78
CA SER A 117 0.89 -6.02 -16.98
C SER A 117 0.78 -4.64 -17.64
N ILE A 118 1.58 -4.34 -18.65
CA ILE A 118 1.54 -3.06 -19.40
C ILE A 118 0.17 -2.84 -20.04
N GLN A 119 -0.50 -3.89 -20.50
CA GLN A 119 -1.86 -3.80 -21.08
C GLN A 119 -2.91 -3.21 -20.12
N ASN A 120 -2.62 -3.18 -18.82
CA ASN A 120 -3.50 -2.58 -17.81
C ASN A 120 -3.24 -1.10 -17.59
N ILE A 121 -2.28 -0.50 -18.33
CA ILE A 121 -2.00 0.93 -18.27
C ILE A 121 -2.88 1.63 -19.27
N VAL A 122 -3.61 2.65 -18.81
CA VAL A 122 -4.49 3.46 -19.63
C VAL A 122 -4.24 4.95 -19.37
N GLU A 123 -4.51 5.77 -20.35
CA GLU A 123 -4.55 7.21 -20.18
C GLU A 123 -5.99 7.65 -19.90
N GLU A 124 -6.17 8.44 -18.87
CA GLU A 124 -7.46 9.04 -18.49
C GLU A 124 -7.32 10.54 -18.36
N GLN A 125 -8.35 11.25 -18.81
CA GLN A 125 -8.44 12.68 -18.59
C GLN A 125 -8.54 12.98 -17.09
N ASP A 126 -7.80 13.99 -16.63
CA ASP A 126 -7.86 14.39 -15.23
C ASP A 126 -9.26 14.94 -14.90
N LYS A 127 -9.86 14.48 -13.81
CA LYS A 127 -11.20 14.91 -13.40
C LYS A 127 -11.23 16.38 -12.95
N ASP A 128 -10.10 16.87 -12.44
CA ASP A 128 -9.98 18.22 -11.88
C ASP A 128 -9.39 19.22 -12.89
N ASP A 129 -8.80 18.75 -14.00
CA ASP A 129 -8.21 19.57 -15.07
C ASP A 129 -8.29 18.83 -16.42
N GLU A 130 -9.31 19.16 -17.20
CA GLU A 130 -9.58 18.53 -18.50
C GLU A 130 -8.43 18.71 -19.52
N THR A 131 -7.50 19.60 -19.26
CA THR A 131 -6.32 19.79 -20.13
C THR A 131 -5.19 18.81 -19.83
N LYS A 132 -5.30 18.05 -18.73
CA LYS A 132 -4.28 17.08 -18.30
C LYS A 132 -4.75 15.65 -18.44
N THR A 133 -3.82 14.80 -18.85
CA THR A 133 -3.99 13.35 -18.91
C THR A 133 -3.21 12.72 -17.76
N ARG A 134 -3.81 11.75 -17.10
CA ARG A 134 -3.17 10.92 -16.07
C ARG A 134 -2.93 9.52 -16.62
N ILE A 135 -1.79 8.96 -16.34
CA ILE A 135 -1.48 7.56 -16.62
C ILE A 135 -1.97 6.72 -15.44
N ILE A 136 -2.84 5.77 -15.70
CA ILE A 136 -3.53 4.97 -14.67
C ILE A 136 -3.26 3.49 -14.91
N TYR A 137 -2.86 2.78 -13.86
CA TYR A 137 -2.87 1.32 -13.83
C TYR A 137 -4.23 0.82 -13.36
N LYS A 138 -4.87 -0.01 -14.20
CA LYS A 138 -6.20 -0.57 -13.95
C LYS A 138 -6.18 -2.11 -13.98
N ARG A 139 -5.97 -2.71 -12.82
CA ARG A 139 -6.20 -4.15 -12.61
C ARG A 139 -6.69 -4.30 -11.18
N LYS A 140 -7.38 -5.05 -10.62
CA LYS A 140 -7.79 -5.20 -9.19
C LYS A 140 -7.77 -3.87 -8.34
N VAL A 141 -6.99 -2.87 -8.74
CA VAL A 141 -6.89 -1.54 -8.15
C VAL A 141 -6.72 -0.47 -9.23
N LYS A 142 -7.10 0.76 -8.92
CA LYS A 142 -6.89 1.93 -9.80
C LYS A 142 -5.85 2.84 -9.17
N LEU A 143 -4.69 2.99 -9.81
CA LEU A 143 -3.55 3.73 -9.28
C LEU A 143 -2.97 4.67 -10.35
N ALA A 144 -2.73 5.92 -9.97
CA ALA A 144 -2.00 6.86 -10.82
C ALA A 144 -0.51 6.49 -10.88
N LEU A 145 0.04 6.52 -12.09
CA LEU A 145 1.45 6.29 -12.38
C LEU A 145 2.12 7.61 -12.77
N ASN A 146 3.43 7.71 -12.49
CA ASN A 146 4.24 8.87 -12.87
C ASN A 146 4.92 8.69 -14.22
N ARG A 147 5.45 7.50 -14.48
CA ARG A 147 6.27 7.17 -15.66
C ARG A 147 5.59 6.13 -16.56
N GLY A 148 4.55 5.48 -16.05
CA GLY A 148 3.74 4.54 -16.80
C GLY A 148 4.54 3.39 -17.41
N GLU A 149 4.28 3.08 -18.67
CA GLU A 149 4.88 1.97 -19.41
C GLU A 149 6.42 1.95 -19.35
N LEU A 150 7.06 3.12 -19.32
CA LEU A 150 8.53 3.22 -19.27
C LEU A 150 9.10 2.56 -17.99
N ALA A 151 8.45 2.77 -16.84
CA ALA A 151 8.88 2.16 -15.58
C ALA A 151 8.75 0.64 -15.60
N PHE A 152 7.70 0.11 -16.23
CA PHE A 152 7.48 -1.34 -16.40
C PHE A 152 8.56 -1.96 -17.29
N LYS A 153 8.85 -1.36 -18.44
CA LYS A 153 9.89 -1.83 -19.35
C LYS A 153 11.28 -1.84 -18.69
N GLU A 154 11.67 -0.75 -18.02
CA GLU A 154 12.92 -0.70 -17.28
C GLU A 154 13.02 -1.78 -16.20
N ALA A 155 11.91 -2.06 -15.48
CA ALA A 155 11.86 -3.11 -14.49
C ALA A 155 12.04 -4.49 -15.12
N ALA A 156 11.32 -4.79 -16.20
CA ALA A 156 11.42 -6.05 -16.90
C ALA A 156 12.84 -6.28 -17.48
N ASP A 157 13.43 -5.27 -18.11
CA ASP A 157 14.79 -5.34 -18.65
C ASP A 157 15.84 -5.61 -17.55
N GLU A 158 15.70 -4.97 -16.38
CA GLU A 158 16.59 -5.23 -15.25
C GLU A 158 16.46 -6.67 -14.75
N LEU A 159 15.24 -7.18 -14.58
CA LEU A 159 14.98 -8.54 -14.09
C LEU A 159 15.52 -9.61 -15.06
N ARG A 160 15.42 -9.40 -16.38
CA ARG A 160 15.95 -10.34 -17.38
C ARG A 160 17.46 -10.53 -17.30
N ASN A 161 18.17 -9.58 -16.74
CA ASN A 161 19.61 -9.63 -16.55
C ASN A 161 20.03 -10.10 -15.15
N MET A 162 19.08 -10.52 -14.30
CA MET A 162 19.35 -10.96 -12.93
C MET A 162 19.40 -12.49 -12.83
N ASN A 163 20.22 -12.96 -11.90
CA ASN A 163 20.22 -14.36 -11.49
C ASN A 163 19.27 -14.57 -10.30
N SER A 164 18.87 -15.81 -10.09
CA SER A 164 18.17 -16.26 -8.90
C SER A 164 18.90 -15.80 -7.62
N MET A 165 18.14 -15.44 -6.61
CA MET A 165 18.62 -14.97 -5.31
C MET A 165 18.06 -15.82 -4.18
N PRO A 166 18.79 -15.93 -3.05
CA PRO A 166 18.27 -16.60 -1.87
C PRO A 166 16.95 -16.00 -1.40
N PRO A 167 16.02 -16.81 -0.88
CA PRO A 167 14.78 -16.31 -0.32
C PRO A 167 15.05 -15.45 0.93
N LEU A 168 14.09 -14.55 1.21
CA LEU A 168 14.03 -13.80 2.46
C LEU A 168 13.27 -14.63 3.50
N GLU A 169 13.62 -14.44 4.77
CA GLU A 169 12.90 -14.98 5.92
C GLU A 169 12.12 -13.85 6.61
N LEU A 170 10.86 -14.13 7.00
CA LEU A 170 10.07 -13.20 7.78
C LEU A 170 10.62 -13.11 9.21
N LYS A 171 10.86 -11.89 9.70
CA LYS A 171 11.45 -11.66 11.00
C LYS A 171 10.67 -10.60 11.77
N ASN A 172 10.03 -11.00 12.87
CA ASN A 172 9.12 -10.14 13.62
C ASN A 172 9.82 -9.00 14.36
N ASP A 173 11.07 -9.18 14.80
CA ASP A 173 11.82 -8.18 15.54
C ASP A 173 12.24 -6.96 14.70
N ILE A 174 12.18 -7.06 13.36
CA ILE A 174 12.37 -5.95 12.45
C ILE A 174 11.05 -5.42 11.87
N CYS A 175 9.89 -5.94 12.29
CA CYS A 175 8.59 -5.39 11.90
C CYS A 175 8.41 -4.00 12.50
N ILE A 176 8.12 -3.01 11.64
CA ILE A 176 7.92 -1.62 12.07
C ILE A 176 6.51 -1.50 12.65
N PRO A 177 6.35 -0.95 13.88
CA PRO A 177 5.03 -0.69 14.45
C PRO A 177 4.16 0.16 13.53
N LEU A 178 2.88 -0.20 13.43
CA LEU A 178 1.92 0.54 12.63
C LEU A 178 1.29 1.67 13.44
N PRO A 179 0.97 2.80 12.80
CA PRO A 179 0.30 3.92 13.46
C PRO A 179 -1.10 3.50 13.97
N GLU A 180 -1.64 4.27 14.89
CA GLU A 180 -2.98 4.01 15.45
C GLU A 180 -4.07 4.81 14.73
N ASP A 181 -3.72 5.96 14.16
CA ASP A 181 -4.66 6.84 13.47
C ASP A 181 -4.23 7.19 12.03
N GLU A 182 -5.18 7.77 11.26
CA GLU A 182 -4.96 8.15 9.86
C GLU A 182 -4.04 9.36 9.69
N ASP A 183 -3.91 10.23 10.69
CA ASP A 183 -3.06 11.41 10.59
C ASP A 183 -1.59 11.03 10.70
N GLU A 184 -1.26 10.06 11.56
CA GLU A 184 0.08 9.47 11.62
C GLU A 184 0.47 8.77 10.30
N ILE A 185 -0.50 8.22 9.56
CA ILE A 185 -0.22 7.65 8.23
C ILE A 185 0.29 8.71 7.26
N LYS A 186 -0.27 9.92 7.33
CA LYS A 186 0.10 11.04 6.44
C LYS A 186 1.48 11.59 6.80
N ASP A 187 1.82 11.55 8.09
CA ASP A 187 3.09 12.05 8.58
C ASP A 187 4.23 11.04 8.41
N SER A 188 5.17 11.39 7.53
CA SER A 188 6.37 10.57 7.32
C SER A 188 7.33 10.57 8.53
N SER A 189 7.12 11.43 9.53
CA SER A 189 7.95 11.49 10.74
C SER A 189 7.71 10.26 11.61
N TYR A 190 6.47 9.80 11.74
CA TYR A 190 6.14 8.60 12.49
C TYR A 190 6.97 7.38 12.02
N LEU A 191 6.91 7.05 10.74
CA LEU A 191 7.68 5.93 10.19
C LEU A 191 9.18 6.06 10.45
N ARG A 192 9.74 7.26 10.27
CA ARG A 192 11.18 7.50 10.51
C ARG A 192 11.55 7.33 11.98
N GLU A 193 10.71 7.79 12.89
CA GLU A 193 10.93 7.66 14.33
C GLU A 193 10.86 6.20 14.78
N GLN A 194 9.85 5.44 14.32
CA GLN A 194 9.76 4.01 14.63
C GLN A 194 10.99 3.24 14.14
N VAL A 195 11.47 3.55 12.94
CA VAL A 195 12.69 2.92 12.40
C VAL A 195 13.93 3.35 13.19
N ARG A 196 14.01 4.61 13.64
CA ARG A 196 15.11 5.08 14.48
C ARG A 196 15.19 4.27 15.79
N ILE A 197 14.04 4.08 16.46
CA ILE A 197 13.95 3.29 17.69
C ILE A 197 14.34 1.82 17.44
N LEU A 198 13.80 1.21 16.38
CA LEU A 198 14.11 -0.19 16.05
C LEU A 198 15.59 -0.39 15.75
N ARG A 199 16.26 0.55 15.09
CA ARG A 199 17.69 0.48 14.76
C ARG A 199 18.62 0.46 15.96
N GLU A 200 18.17 0.86 17.13
CA GLU A 200 18.94 0.72 18.36
C GLU A 200 19.18 -0.75 18.73
N ASN A 201 18.26 -1.64 18.30
CA ASN A 201 18.29 -3.07 18.64
C ASN A 201 18.32 -3.99 17.41
N THR A 202 18.28 -3.44 16.19
CA THR A 202 18.19 -4.20 14.94
C THR A 202 19.04 -3.60 13.84
N ASN A 203 19.35 -4.39 12.81
CA ASN A 203 20.13 -3.97 11.66
C ASN A 203 19.24 -3.69 10.44
N ILE A 204 18.21 -2.84 10.60
CA ILE A 204 17.38 -2.42 9.46
C ILE A 204 18.18 -1.51 8.54
N ASP A 205 18.41 -1.96 7.31
CA ASP A 205 19.13 -1.21 6.27
C ASP A 205 18.17 -0.33 5.47
N VAL A 206 17.06 -0.92 4.98
CA VAL A 206 16.08 -0.27 4.10
C VAL A 206 14.68 -0.45 4.67
N PHE A 207 13.86 0.58 4.49
CA PHE A 207 12.45 0.53 4.85
C PHE A 207 11.62 1.41 3.91
N PHE A 208 10.34 1.08 3.76
CA PHE A 208 9.37 1.90 3.03
C PHE A 208 7.92 1.57 3.43
N LYS A 209 7.03 2.45 3.03
CA LYS A 209 5.57 2.35 3.19
C LYS A 209 4.91 1.96 1.88
N ASP A 210 3.85 1.16 1.96
CA ASP A 210 2.93 0.88 0.88
C ASP A 210 1.48 1.01 1.35
N LEU A 211 0.58 1.34 0.42
CA LEU A 211 -0.85 1.55 0.68
C LEU A 211 -1.73 0.61 -0.17
N ILE A 212 -1.12 -0.39 -0.80
CA ILE A 212 -1.80 -1.30 -1.73
C ILE A 212 -2.20 -2.56 -0.98
N LYS A 213 -3.51 -2.76 -0.80
CA LYS A 213 -4.07 -3.91 -0.07
C LYS A 213 -4.04 -5.24 -0.83
N VAL A 214 -3.78 -5.21 -2.15
CA VAL A 214 -3.75 -6.39 -3.02
C VAL A 214 -2.29 -6.85 -3.17
N PRO A 215 -1.88 -7.99 -2.57
CA PRO A 215 -0.48 -8.39 -2.52
C PRO A 215 0.19 -8.50 -3.89
N GLU A 216 -0.50 -9.06 -4.89
CA GLU A 216 0.05 -9.24 -6.25
C GLU A 216 0.34 -7.89 -6.94
N VAL A 217 -0.54 -6.89 -6.72
CA VAL A 217 -0.33 -5.55 -7.26
C VAL A 217 0.74 -4.80 -6.48
N SER A 218 0.76 -4.97 -5.16
CA SER A 218 1.81 -4.40 -4.30
C SER A 218 3.19 -4.92 -4.71
N ALA A 219 3.36 -6.25 -4.83
CA ALA A 219 4.63 -6.86 -5.25
C ALA A 219 5.05 -6.40 -6.66
N LEU A 220 4.12 -6.37 -7.62
CA LEU A 220 4.37 -5.85 -8.97
C LEU A 220 4.89 -4.41 -8.91
N LEU A 221 4.19 -3.52 -8.22
CA LEU A 221 4.53 -2.10 -8.19
C LEU A 221 5.74 -1.78 -7.30
N MET A 222 6.11 -2.65 -6.37
CA MET A 222 7.41 -2.57 -5.70
C MET A 222 8.57 -2.81 -6.66
N ILE A 223 8.42 -3.76 -7.58
CA ILE A 223 9.44 -4.05 -8.59
C ILE A 223 9.45 -2.99 -9.68
N VAL A 224 8.29 -2.58 -10.18
CA VAL A 224 8.20 -1.50 -11.17
C VAL A 224 8.75 -0.20 -10.58
N ASP A 225 8.42 0.11 -9.33
CA ASP A 225 8.82 1.30 -8.57
C ASP A 225 8.73 2.59 -9.40
N ASP A 226 7.51 2.92 -9.79
CA ASP A 226 7.18 4.06 -10.63
C ASP A 226 7.33 5.42 -9.91
N SER A 227 8.25 5.51 -8.94
CA SER A 227 8.47 6.74 -8.19
C SER A 227 9.20 7.80 -9.01
N GLY A 228 8.66 9.04 -9.02
CA GLY A 228 9.25 10.12 -9.83
C GLY A 228 10.61 10.63 -9.33
N LYS A 229 10.92 10.50 -8.02
CA LYS A 229 12.13 11.09 -7.43
C LYS A 229 13.32 10.14 -7.34
N ASN A 230 13.08 8.87 -7.03
CA ASN A 230 14.12 7.85 -6.85
C ASN A 230 13.62 6.52 -7.43
N PRO A 231 13.52 6.40 -8.75
CA PRO A 231 13.00 5.20 -9.39
C PRO A 231 13.90 3.99 -9.08
N GLY A 232 13.28 2.85 -8.85
CA GLY A 232 13.95 1.60 -8.56
C GLY A 232 14.46 1.43 -7.12
N LYS A 233 14.18 2.32 -6.18
CA LYS A 233 14.62 2.17 -4.78
C LYS A 233 13.99 0.94 -4.11
N LYS A 234 12.68 0.74 -4.27
CA LYS A 234 11.97 -0.42 -3.72
C LYS A 234 12.44 -1.70 -4.41
N ARG A 235 12.55 -1.68 -5.75
CA ARG A 235 13.10 -2.79 -6.55
C ARG A 235 14.48 -3.20 -6.06
N LYS A 236 15.41 -2.25 -5.89
CA LYS A 236 16.75 -2.50 -5.37
C LYS A 236 16.75 -3.12 -3.97
N ALA A 237 15.80 -2.75 -3.11
CA ALA A 237 15.66 -3.36 -1.80
C ALA A 237 15.20 -4.82 -1.91
N VAL A 238 14.13 -5.07 -2.66
CA VAL A 238 13.58 -6.42 -2.85
C VAL A 238 14.60 -7.36 -3.51
N LEU A 239 15.37 -6.85 -4.48
CA LEU A 239 16.34 -7.64 -5.27
C LEU A 239 17.77 -7.56 -4.75
N ASN A 240 17.99 -7.09 -3.53
CA ASN A 240 19.31 -7.10 -2.93
C ASN A 240 19.64 -8.51 -2.38
N LYS A 241 20.68 -9.14 -2.96
CA LYS A 241 21.14 -10.48 -2.56
C LYS A 241 21.70 -10.56 -1.14
N ASP A 242 22.13 -9.42 -0.58
CA ASP A 242 22.74 -9.37 0.76
C ASP A 242 21.69 -9.37 1.86
N PHE A 243 20.44 -9.07 1.54
CA PHE A 243 19.34 -9.15 2.51
C PHE A 243 18.87 -10.59 2.69
N LYS A 244 18.69 -10.98 3.95
CA LYS A 244 18.22 -12.30 4.40
C LYS A 244 16.86 -12.20 5.06
N TYR A 245 16.56 -11.06 5.68
CA TYR A 245 15.38 -10.88 6.50
C TYR A 245 14.50 -9.77 5.98
N ILE A 246 13.19 -9.97 6.13
CA ILE A 246 12.16 -8.99 5.85
C ILE A 246 11.20 -8.89 7.02
N GLY A 247 10.86 -7.68 7.45
CA GLY A 247 9.76 -7.39 8.37
C GLY A 247 8.59 -6.83 7.57
N ILE A 248 7.40 -7.35 7.78
CA ILE A 248 6.17 -6.88 7.12
C ILE A 248 5.10 -6.68 8.19
N SER A 249 4.63 -5.44 8.33
CA SER A 249 3.49 -5.09 9.18
C SER A 249 2.39 -4.53 8.31
N SER A 250 1.13 -4.93 8.52
CA SER A 250 0.01 -4.39 7.75
C SER A 250 -1.29 -4.37 8.55
N LYS A 251 -2.10 -3.34 8.37
CA LYS A 251 -3.47 -3.26 8.89
C LYS A 251 -4.30 -2.20 8.15
N PHE A 252 -5.60 -2.20 8.40
CA PHE A 252 -6.47 -1.07 8.11
C PHE A 252 -6.53 -0.12 9.30
N ILE A 253 -6.46 1.17 9.01
CA ILE A 253 -6.69 2.25 9.95
C ILE A 253 -7.75 3.13 9.31
N GLY A 254 -8.95 3.13 9.89
CA GLY A 254 -10.10 3.76 9.26
C GLY A 254 -10.41 3.16 7.88
N LYS A 255 -10.28 3.95 6.83
CA LYS A 255 -10.49 3.53 5.43
C LYS A 255 -9.20 3.21 4.70
N THR A 256 -8.05 3.46 5.32
CA THR A 256 -6.74 3.37 4.68
C THR A 256 -6.06 2.06 5.05
N PHE A 257 -5.70 1.27 4.04
CA PHE A 257 -4.77 0.16 4.23
C PHE A 257 -3.34 0.68 4.27
N ILE A 258 -2.54 0.18 5.20
CA ILE A 258 -1.12 0.51 5.32
C ILE A 258 -0.30 -0.75 5.52
N ALA A 259 0.85 -0.81 4.87
CA ALA A 259 1.88 -1.80 5.10
C ALA A 259 3.26 -1.13 5.21
N TYR A 260 4.05 -1.59 6.17
CA TYR A 260 5.45 -1.23 6.31
C TYR A 260 6.33 -2.42 6.00
N PHE A 261 7.39 -2.17 5.26
CA PHE A 261 8.41 -3.14 4.89
C PHE A 261 9.76 -2.69 5.41
N SER A 262 10.49 -3.60 6.00
CA SER A 262 11.88 -3.41 6.44
C SER A 262 12.75 -4.57 5.97
N PHE A 263 14.01 -4.31 5.67
CA PHE A 263 14.96 -5.29 5.17
C PHE A 263 16.25 -5.24 5.98
N ALA A 264 16.81 -6.41 6.28
CA ALA A 264 18.05 -6.56 7.03
C ALA A 264 18.92 -7.70 6.45
N LYS A 265 20.24 -7.64 6.77
CA LYS A 265 21.25 -8.64 6.38
C LYS A 265 21.28 -9.83 7.31
#